data_39dd7cba15f175a6dfd282ddec491e98
#
_entry.id   39dd7cba15f175a6dfd282ddec491e98
#
_cell.length_a   1.000
_cell.length_b   1.000
_cell.length_c   1.000
_cell.angle_alpha   90.00
_cell.angle_beta   90.00
_cell.angle_gamma   90.00
#
_symmetry.space_group_name_H-M   'P 1'
#
loop_
_entity.id
_entity.type
_entity.pdbx_description
1 polymer ?
#
loop_
_entity_poly.entity_id
_entity_poly.type
_entity_poly.pdbx_seq_one_letter_code
_entity_poly.pdbx_strand_id
1 'polypeptide(L)'
;MRDESPYVFVDGKKTDKNPFKDIRVRQALYQAIDIKTLQRAVMRGFSIPNGTIVSSETNGWSAKAADRLPYDPQAAKKLLAEAGYPNGFEFTLDCPNNRYINDEAIGKALAGMWAKIGVKVKVNAIPRANYFPKVLRYDSSVGMVGWGASTQDALFPLQSLVETVALKKGNG
;
A
#
# COMPACT_ATOMS: atom_id res chain seq x y z
N MET A 1 6.99 -10.12 -6.61
CA MET A 1 6.20 -9.04 -7.22
C MET A 1 6.15 -9.30 -8.72
N ARG A 2 5.00 -9.11 -9.36
CA ARG A 2 4.80 -9.41 -10.80
C ARG A 2 5.54 -8.40 -11.68
N ASP A 3 5.88 -8.79 -12.90
CA ASP A 3 6.57 -7.91 -13.85
C ASP A 3 5.65 -6.83 -14.40
N GLU A 4 4.37 -7.13 -14.54
CA GLU A 4 3.34 -6.23 -15.01
C GLU A 4 2.40 -5.76 -13.90
N SER A 5 1.82 -4.59 -14.10
CA SER A 5 0.76 -4.03 -13.27
C SER A 5 -0.40 -3.56 -14.16
N PRO A 6 -1.65 -4.03 -13.95
CA PRO A 6 -2.71 -3.89 -14.96
C PRO A 6 -3.17 -2.46 -15.21
N TYR A 7 -3.07 -1.57 -14.21
CA TYR A 7 -3.66 -0.22 -14.25
C TYR A 7 -2.63 0.85 -13.88
N VAL A 8 -1.49 0.84 -14.57
CA VAL A 8 -0.44 1.87 -14.41
C VAL A 8 -0.20 2.58 -15.74
N PHE A 9 -0.11 3.90 -15.67
CA PHE A 9 0.11 4.77 -16.84
C PHE A 9 1.25 5.74 -16.54
N VAL A 10 2.13 5.91 -17.52
CA VAL A 10 3.22 6.90 -17.51
C VAL A 10 3.00 7.82 -18.72
N ASP A 11 2.97 9.13 -18.49
CA ASP A 11 2.68 10.14 -19.51
C ASP A 11 1.42 9.82 -20.32
N GLY A 12 0.37 9.34 -19.62
CA GLY A 12 -0.93 8.99 -20.22
C GLY A 12 -0.97 7.68 -21.01
N LYS A 13 0.13 6.95 -21.09
CA LYS A 13 0.21 5.65 -21.78
C LYS A 13 0.31 4.51 -20.77
N LYS A 14 -0.42 3.42 -21.02
CA LYS A 14 -0.26 2.20 -20.22
C LYS A 14 1.17 1.71 -20.31
N THR A 15 1.78 1.39 -19.16
CA THR A 15 3.15 0.87 -19.13
C THR A 15 3.16 -0.65 -19.01
N ASP A 16 4.11 -1.28 -19.70
CA ASP A 16 4.42 -2.72 -19.57
C ASP A 16 5.36 -3.01 -18.40
N LYS A 17 5.89 -1.95 -17.77
CA LYS A 17 6.77 -2.08 -16.61
C LYS A 17 5.97 -1.82 -15.33
N ASN A 18 6.23 -2.64 -14.30
CA ASN A 18 5.67 -2.42 -12.98
C ASN A 18 6.58 -1.50 -12.15
N PRO A 19 6.23 -0.20 -11.96
CA PRO A 19 7.05 0.75 -11.20
C PRO A 19 7.27 0.30 -9.75
N PHE A 20 6.32 -0.44 -9.19
CA PHE A 20 6.39 -0.90 -7.80
C PHE A 20 7.48 -1.94 -7.54
N LYS A 21 8.12 -2.52 -8.57
CA LYS A 21 9.30 -3.37 -8.43
C LYS A 21 10.52 -2.59 -7.94
N ASP A 22 10.61 -1.31 -8.29
CA ASP A 22 11.68 -0.44 -7.80
C ASP A 22 11.42 -0.05 -6.34
N ILE A 23 12.40 -0.33 -5.48
CA ILE A 23 12.30 0.00 -4.06
C ILE A 23 12.18 1.51 -3.80
N ARG A 24 12.80 2.33 -4.64
CA ARG A 24 12.74 3.79 -4.53
C ARG A 24 11.32 4.30 -4.73
N VAL A 25 10.57 3.71 -5.67
CA VAL A 25 9.15 4.02 -5.87
C VAL A 25 8.33 3.67 -4.63
N ARG A 26 8.54 2.48 -4.06
CA ARG A 26 7.81 2.08 -2.85
C ARG A 26 8.14 2.97 -1.65
N GLN A 27 9.42 3.33 -1.47
CA GLN A 27 9.86 4.26 -0.42
C GLN A 27 9.26 5.65 -0.63
N ALA A 28 9.24 6.16 -1.86
CA ALA A 28 8.63 7.44 -2.19
C ALA A 28 7.14 7.48 -1.82
N LEU A 29 6.38 6.46 -2.23
CA LEU A 29 4.96 6.36 -1.88
C LEU A 29 4.76 6.29 -0.36
N TYR A 30 5.61 5.56 0.35
CA TYR A 30 5.57 5.45 1.80
C TYR A 30 5.86 6.78 2.50
N GLN A 31 6.95 7.47 2.13
CA GLN A 31 7.35 8.75 2.72
C GLN A 31 6.40 9.91 2.38
N ALA A 32 5.60 9.78 1.33
CA ALA A 32 4.57 10.76 1.00
C ALA A 32 3.32 10.69 1.91
N ILE A 33 3.21 9.65 2.76
CA ILE A 33 2.04 9.45 3.62
C ILE A 33 2.24 10.17 4.97
N ASP A 34 1.47 11.24 5.18
CA ASP A 34 1.32 11.89 6.48
C ASP A 34 0.41 11.05 7.38
N ILE A 35 1.01 10.09 8.06
CA ILE A 35 0.28 9.15 8.91
C ILE A 35 -0.41 9.85 10.12
N LYS A 36 0.17 10.94 10.61
CA LYS A 36 -0.42 11.72 11.73
C LYS A 36 -1.70 12.41 11.28
N THR A 37 -1.71 12.93 10.05
CA THR A 37 -2.92 13.50 9.46
C THR A 37 -3.98 12.43 9.21
N LEU A 38 -3.61 11.24 8.72
CA LEU A 38 -4.54 10.11 8.60
C LEU A 38 -5.14 9.72 9.96
N GLN A 39 -4.30 9.56 10.99
CA GLN A 39 -4.75 9.23 12.34
C GLN A 39 -5.75 10.24 12.86
N ARG A 40 -5.44 11.54 12.77
CA ARG A 40 -6.26 12.62 13.30
C ARG A 40 -7.54 12.86 12.49
N ALA A 41 -7.39 13.05 11.16
CA ALA A 41 -8.48 13.53 10.32
C ALA A 41 -9.39 12.41 9.81
N VAL A 42 -8.84 11.22 9.50
CA VAL A 42 -9.61 10.11 8.95
C VAL A 42 -10.02 9.14 10.04
N MET A 43 -9.09 8.80 10.94
CA MET A 43 -9.32 7.81 12.01
C MET A 43 -9.79 8.45 13.34
N ARG A 44 -9.92 9.79 13.39
CA ARG A 44 -10.39 10.54 14.58
C ARG A 44 -9.63 10.20 15.86
N GLY A 45 -8.35 9.85 15.75
CA GLY A 45 -7.51 9.42 16.86
C GLY A 45 -7.62 7.94 17.25
N PHE A 46 -8.58 7.21 16.69
CA PHE A 46 -8.82 5.78 17.03
C PHE A 46 -7.96 4.82 16.21
N SER A 47 -6.66 5.11 16.07
CA SER A 47 -5.71 4.21 15.42
C SER A 47 -4.32 4.44 15.98
N ILE A 48 -3.51 3.40 15.93
CA ILE A 48 -2.10 3.45 16.32
C ILE A 48 -1.26 3.29 15.04
N PRO A 49 -0.52 4.36 14.62
CA PRO A 49 0.40 4.24 13.50
C PRO A 49 1.49 3.21 13.77
N ASN A 50 1.74 2.34 12.80
CA ASN A 50 2.73 1.29 12.90
C ASN A 50 3.52 1.17 11.60
N GLY A 51 4.79 0.84 11.65
CA GLY A 51 5.67 0.63 10.48
C GLY A 51 5.66 -0.81 9.97
N THR A 52 5.04 -1.73 10.72
CA THR A 52 4.93 -3.15 10.37
C THR A 52 3.47 -3.59 10.30
N ILE A 53 3.22 -4.73 9.65
CA ILE A 53 1.90 -5.39 9.60
C ILE A 53 1.55 -6.14 10.90
N VAL A 54 2.46 -6.15 11.87
CA VAL A 54 2.32 -6.86 13.15
C VAL A 54 2.10 -5.84 14.25
N SER A 55 1.08 -6.03 15.07
CA SER A 55 0.79 -5.16 16.24
C SER A 55 1.72 -5.44 17.41
N SER A 56 1.81 -4.49 18.34
CA SER A 56 2.69 -4.57 19.53
C SER A 56 2.38 -5.76 20.44
N GLU A 57 1.14 -6.24 20.44
CA GLU A 57 0.67 -7.36 21.26
C GLU A 57 0.93 -8.73 20.59
N THR A 58 1.49 -8.73 19.40
CA THR A 58 1.74 -9.95 18.62
C THR A 58 3.16 -10.46 18.88
N ASN A 59 3.33 -11.75 19.15
CA ASN A 59 4.64 -12.38 19.25
C ASN A 59 5.41 -12.19 17.91
N GLY A 60 6.70 -11.83 18.02
CA GLY A 60 7.52 -11.48 16.85
C GLY A 60 7.45 -10.00 16.45
N TRP A 61 6.69 -9.16 17.16
CA TRP A 61 6.78 -7.71 17.00
C TRP A 61 8.14 -7.19 17.48
N SER A 62 8.61 -6.14 16.84
CA SER A 62 9.86 -5.47 17.19
C SER A 62 9.70 -3.96 17.03
N ALA A 63 10.12 -3.21 18.06
CA ALA A 63 10.09 -1.74 18.00
C ALA A 63 10.88 -1.20 16.81
N LYS A 64 12.04 -1.80 16.51
CA LYS A 64 12.86 -1.43 15.35
C LYS A 64 12.13 -1.64 14.01
N ALA A 65 11.37 -2.73 13.87
CA ALA A 65 10.58 -2.98 12.66
C ALA A 65 9.32 -2.09 12.58
N ALA A 66 8.84 -1.64 13.73
CA ALA A 66 7.69 -0.74 13.84
C ALA A 66 8.04 0.73 13.55
N ASP A 67 9.34 1.08 13.53
CA ASP A 67 9.79 2.42 13.16
C ASP A 67 9.41 2.73 11.72
N ARG A 68 8.75 3.87 11.55
CA ARG A 68 8.33 4.35 10.23
C ARG A 68 9.40 5.24 9.61
N LEU A 69 9.57 5.13 8.30
CA LEU A 69 10.27 6.17 7.56
C LEU A 69 9.55 7.52 7.77
N PRO A 70 10.29 8.61 7.91
CA PRO A 70 9.71 9.92 8.16
C PRO A 70 8.82 10.36 6.98
N TYR A 71 7.78 11.13 7.29
CA TYR A 71 7.02 11.84 6.28
C TYR A 71 7.90 12.93 5.65
N ASP A 72 8.25 12.74 4.38
CA ASP A 72 9.07 13.68 3.62
C ASP A 72 8.68 13.65 2.13
N PRO A 73 7.75 14.52 1.71
CA PRO A 73 7.34 14.60 0.31
C PRO A 73 8.43 15.07 -0.65
N GLN A 74 9.43 15.80 -0.16
CA GLN A 74 10.54 16.26 -1.01
C GLN A 74 11.51 15.11 -1.30
N ALA A 75 11.90 14.35 -0.27
CA ALA A 75 12.66 13.12 -0.46
C ALA A 75 11.90 12.14 -1.37
N ALA A 76 10.58 12.02 -1.20
CA ALA A 76 9.75 11.17 -2.04
C ALA A 76 9.79 11.58 -3.52
N LYS A 77 9.69 12.88 -3.84
CA LYS A 77 9.85 13.39 -5.22
C LYS A 77 11.22 13.05 -5.81
N LYS A 78 12.28 13.23 -5.02
CA LYS A 78 13.65 12.92 -5.45
C LYS A 78 13.78 11.43 -5.78
N LEU A 79 13.29 10.55 -4.93
CA LEU A 79 13.30 9.10 -5.17
C LEU A 79 12.53 8.71 -6.44
N LEU A 80 11.38 9.34 -6.72
CA LEU A 80 10.64 9.11 -7.95
C LEU A 80 11.44 9.54 -9.18
N ALA A 81 12.09 10.70 -9.14
CA ALA A 81 12.92 11.18 -10.24
C ALA A 81 14.11 10.24 -10.50
N GLU A 82 14.80 9.80 -9.45
CA GLU A 82 15.91 8.82 -9.52
C GLU A 82 15.45 7.45 -10.04
N ALA A 83 14.19 7.08 -9.80
CA ALA A 83 13.58 5.86 -10.33
C ALA A 83 13.10 5.99 -11.78
N GLY A 84 13.26 7.19 -12.42
CA GLY A 84 12.85 7.44 -13.80
C GLY A 84 11.43 8.00 -13.95
N TYR A 85 10.82 8.47 -12.86
CA TYR A 85 9.47 9.05 -12.86
C TYR A 85 9.48 10.52 -12.34
N PRO A 86 10.22 11.45 -12.96
CA PRO A 86 10.34 12.83 -12.49
C PRO A 86 8.99 13.58 -12.48
N ASN A 87 8.08 13.20 -13.37
CA ASN A 87 6.72 13.75 -13.46
C ASN A 87 5.68 12.89 -12.72
N GLY A 88 6.12 11.86 -12.00
CA GLY A 88 5.25 10.86 -11.39
C GLY A 88 4.67 9.89 -12.41
N PHE A 89 3.57 9.26 -12.03
CA PHE A 89 2.81 8.31 -12.86
C PHE A 89 1.39 8.19 -12.33
N GLU A 90 0.54 7.44 -13.03
CA GLU A 90 -0.84 7.21 -12.62
C GLU A 90 -1.09 5.73 -12.35
N PHE A 91 -1.88 5.41 -11.33
CA PHE A 91 -2.33 4.04 -11.06
C PHE A 91 -3.71 3.99 -10.40
N THR A 92 -4.32 2.79 -10.42
CA THR A 92 -5.55 2.54 -9.67
C THR A 92 -5.24 1.91 -8.32
N LEU A 93 -5.78 2.54 -7.25
CA LEU A 93 -5.85 1.98 -5.90
C LEU A 93 -7.21 1.31 -5.73
N ASP A 94 -7.23 0.00 -5.67
CA ASP A 94 -8.42 -0.75 -5.29
C ASP A 94 -8.54 -0.80 -3.76
N CYS A 95 -9.71 -0.48 -3.23
CA CYS A 95 -10.01 -0.62 -1.81
C CYS A 95 -11.44 -1.11 -1.61
N PRO A 96 -11.72 -1.86 -0.54
CA PRO A 96 -13.10 -2.12 -0.16
C PRO A 96 -13.75 -0.83 0.34
N ASN A 97 -15.08 -0.82 0.42
CA ASN A 97 -15.85 0.30 0.99
C ASN A 97 -16.80 -0.16 2.12
N ASN A 98 -16.72 -1.40 2.51
CA ASN A 98 -17.54 -2.00 3.58
C ASN A 98 -16.84 -3.15 4.32
N ARG A 99 -15.50 -3.10 4.43
CA ARG A 99 -14.69 -4.14 5.09
C ARG A 99 -13.90 -3.62 6.27
N TYR A 100 -13.24 -2.48 6.13
CA TYR A 100 -12.41 -1.89 7.16
C TYR A 100 -12.99 -0.55 7.59
N ILE A 101 -12.61 -0.10 8.80
CA ILE A 101 -13.02 1.21 9.31
C ILE A 101 -12.44 2.30 8.39
N ASN A 102 -13.33 3.12 7.81
CA ASN A 102 -12.99 4.25 6.94
C ASN A 102 -12.15 3.88 5.70
N ASP A 103 -12.27 2.66 5.18
CA ASP A 103 -11.46 2.14 4.07
C ASP A 103 -11.47 3.06 2.84
N GLU A 104 -12.62 3.47 2.33
CA GLU A 104 -12.72 4.40 1.20
C GLU A 104 -12.12 5.78 1.54
N ALA A 105 -12.37 6.29 2.74
CA ALA A 105 -11.84 7.59 3.17
C ALA A 105 -10.30 7.56 3.29
N ILE A 106 -9.72 6.47 3.76
CA ILE A 106 -8.27 6.24 3.76
C ILE A 106 -7.74 6.24 2.33
N GLY A 107 -8.37 5.51 1.40
CA GLY A 107 -7.98 5.48 0.00
C GLY A 107 -7.96 6.86 -0.64
N LYS A 108 -9.00 7.68 -0.42
CA LYS A 108 -9.10 9.06 -0.91
C LYS A 108 -8.02 9.97 -0.30
N ALA A 109 -7.74 9.82 0.99
CA ALA A 109 -6.70 10.59 1.66
C ALA A 109 -5.30 10.25 1.11
N LEU A 110 -5.00 8.96 0.90
CA LEU A 110 -3.75 8.51 0.28
C LEU A 110 -3.59 9.08 -1.14
N ALA A 111 -4.63 9.05 -1.95
CA ALA A 111 -4.61 9.64 -3.30
C ALA A 111 -4.26 11.13 -3.26
N GLY A 112 -4.85 11.90 -2.33
CA GLY A 112 -4.52 13.31 -2.13
C GLY A 112 -3.08 13.56 -1.65
N MET A 113 -2.53 12.66 -0.83
CA MET A 113 -1.14 12.75 -0.38
C MET A 113 -0.16 12.44 -1.52
N TRP A 114 -0.40 11.40 -2.31
CA TRP A 114 0.44 11.02 -3.44
C TRP A 114 0.38 12.03 -4.58
N ALA A 115 -0.74 12.72 -4.77
CA ALA A 115 -0.83 13.82 -5.73
C ALA A 115 0.20 14.93 -5.48
N LYS A 116 0.55 15.20 -4.20
CA LYS A 116 1.58 16.18 -3.84
C LYS A 116 2.97 15.85 -4.35
N ILE A 117 3.24 14.59 -4.65
CA ILE A 117 4.51 14.12 -5.20
C ILE A 117 4.42 13.79 -6.70
N GLY A 118 3.34 14.20 -7.38
CA GLY A 118 3.15 13.99 -8.82
C GLY A 118 2.49 12.67 -9.19
N VAL A 119 2.16 11.81 -8.22
CA VAL A 119 1.52 10.52 -8.49
C VAL A 119 0.00 10.67 -8.47
N LYS A 120 -0.64 10.39 -9.61
CA LYS A 120 -2.10 10.44 -9.75
C LYS A 120 -2.72 9.10 -9.42
N VAL A 121 -3.70 9.08 -8.54
CA VAL A 121 -4.32 7.84 -8.10
C VAL A 121 -5.83 7.87 -8.33
N LYS A 122 -6.29 6.91 -9.13
CA LYS A 122 -7.72 6.62 -9.26
C LYS A 122 -8.13 5.67 -8.14
N VAL A 123 -8.94 6.16 -7.20
CA VAL A 123 -9.48 5.31 -6.14
C VAL A 123 -10.69 4.53 -6.66
N ASN A 124 -10.62 3.21 -6.62
CA ASN A 124 -11.67 2.29 -6.97
C ASN A 124 -12.19 1.62 -5.70
N ALA A 125 -13.16 2.26 -5.05
CA ALA A 125 -13.79 1.76 -3.83
C ALA A 125 -14.99 0.88 -4.19
N ILE A 126 -14.91 -0.41 -3.89
CA ILE A 126 -15.91 -1.40 -4.28
C ILE A 126 -16.32 -2.28 -3.08
N PRO A 127 -17.54 -2.87 -3.10
CA PRO A 127 -17.97 -3.78 -2.06
C PRO A 127 -17.01 -4.96 -1.86
N ARG A 128 -16.82 -5.36 -0.61
CA ARG A 128 -15.97 -6.50 -0.22
C ARG A 128 -16.17 -7.75 -1.09
N ALA A 129 -17.43 -8.04 -1.44
CA ALA A 129 -17.77 -9.21 -2.26
C ALA A 129 -17.13 -9.18 -3.66
N ASN A 130 -16.91 -7.99 -4.21
CA ASN A 130 -16.26 -7.79 -5.51
C ASN A 130 -14.74 -7.55 -5.36
N TYR A 131 -14.33 -6.96 -4.25
CA TYR A 131 -12.94 -6.58 -3.99
C TYR A 131 -12.02 -7.79 -3.90
N PHE A 132 -12.30 -8.75 -3.02
CA PHE A 132 -11.41 -9.90 -2.82
C PHE A 132 -11.30 -10.79 -4.07
N PRO A 133 -12.36 -11.15 -4.79
CA PRO A 133 -12.22 -11.88 -6.04
C PRO A 133 -11.36 -11.15 -7.09
N LYS A 134 -11.45 -9.81 -7.16
CA LYS A 134 -10.62 -8.99 -8.05
C LYS A 134 -9.14 -9.07 -7.69
N VAL A 135 -8.81 -8.86 -6.42
CA VAL A 135 -7.42 -8.88 -5.92
C VAL A 135 -6.80 -10.29 -6.01
N LEU A 136 -7.56 -11.32 -5.67
CA LEU A 136 -7.10 -12.72 -5.74
C LEU A 136 -6.81 -13.19 -7.17
N ARG A 137 -7.48 -12.61 -8.16
CA ARG A 137 -7.15 -12.84 -9.59
C ARG A 137 -5.98 -11.97 -10.08
N TYR A 138 -5.37 -11.19 -9.18
CA TYR A 138 -4.32 -10.22 -9.51
C TYR A 138 -4.75 -9.13 -10.51
N ASP A 139 -6.03 -8.83 -10.58
CA ASP A 139 -6.60 -7.75 -11.38
C ASP A 139 -6.60 -6.43 -10.59
N SER A 140 -5.45 -6.10 -10.01
CA SER A 140 -5.24 -4.89 -9.21
C SER A 140 -3.79 -4.46 -9.29
N SER A 141 -3.55 -3.15 -9.39
CA SER A 141 -2.19 -2.58 -9.32
C SER A 141 -1.73 -2.41 -7.89
N VAL A 142 -2.57 -1.79 -7.08
CA VAL A 142 -2.35 -1.61 -5.64
C VAL A 142 -3.67 -1.87 -4.93
N GLY A 143 -3.65 -2.73 -3.93
CA GLY A 143 -4.81 -3.09 -3.13
C GLY A 143 -4.62 -2.74 -1.66
N MET A 144 -5.71 -2.32 -1.00
CA MET A 144 -5.74 -2.09 0.44
C MET A 144 -5.99 -3.41 1.17
N VAL A 145 -5.08 -3.83 2.03
CA VAL A 145 -5.21 -5.04 2.83
C VAL A 145 -5.11 -4.71 4.31
N GLY A 146 -6.03 -5.24 5.10
CA GLY A 146 -5.93 -5.32 6.55
C GLY A 146 -5.82 -6.78 6.96
N TRP A 147 -4.95 -7.08 7.91
CA TRP A 147 -4.70 -8.43 8.40
C TRP A 147 -4.68 -8.49 9.92
N GLY A 148 -5.27 -9.53 10.49
CA GLY A 148 -5.21 -9.83 11.91
C GLY A 148 -4.40 -11.08 12.17
N ALA A 149 -3.53 -11.05 13.17
CA ALA A 149 -2.78 -12.22 13.61
C ALA A 149 -3.68 -13.10 14.50
N SER A 150 -4.46 -13.99 13.89
CA SER A 150 -5.41 -14.85 14.62
C SER A 150 -4.74 -15.78 15.64
N THR A 151 -3.47 -16.10 15.45
CA THR A 151 -2.64 -16.91 16.34
C THR A 151 -1.83 -16.08 17.34
N GLN A 152 -1.96 -14.75 17.31
CA GLN A 152 -1.09 -13.81 18.04
C GLN A 152 0.42 -14.02 17.76
N ASP A 153 0.74 -14.53 16.57
CA ASP A 153 2.10 -14.76 16.11
C ASP A 153 2.32 -14.12 14.74
N ALA A 154 3.46 -13.46 14.56
CA ALA A 154 3.84 -12.76 13.34
C ALA A 154 4.03 -13.67 12.13
N LEU A 155 4.30 -14.97 12.35
CA LEU A 155 4.52 -15.93 11.27
C LEU A 155 3.34 -15.97 10.31
N PHE A 156 2.11 -15.97 10.83
CA PHE A 156 0.90 -16.06 10.01
C PHE A 156 0.73 -14.87 9.03
N PRO A 157 0.74 -13.59 9.47
CA PRO A 157 0.68 -12.47 8.52
C PRO A 157 1.90 -12.37 7.61
N LEU A 158 3.10 -12.74 8.08
CA LEU A 158 4.31 -12.71 7.26
C LEU A 158 4.26 -13.75 6.14
N GLN A 159 3.85 -14.97 6.44
CA GLN A 159 3.66 -16.00 5.42
C GLN A 159 2.59 -15.63 4.40
N SER A 160 1.47 -15.09 4.88
CA SER A 160 0.32 -14.79 4.02
C SER A 160 0.54 -13.57 3.10
N LEU A 161 1.32 -12.57 3.53
CA LEU A 161 1.42 -11.28 2.85
C LEU A 161 2.80 -10.96 2.29
N VAL A 162 3.87 -11.55 2.83
CA VAL A 162 5.25 -11.15 2.55
C VAL A 162 6.09 -12.27 1.98
N GLU A 163 5.84 -13.52 2.38
CA GLU A 163 6.59 -14.67 1.89
C GLU A 163 6.44 -14.81 0.36
N THR A 164 7.52 -15.21 -0.29
CA THR A 164 7.48 -15.49 -1.73
C THR A 164 6.56 -16.68 -2.00
N VAL A 165 5.64 -16.49 -2.92
CA VAL A 165 4.70 -17.53 -3.34
C VAL A 165 5.45 -18.76 -3.83
N ALA A 166 5.18 -19.91 -3.20
CA ALA A 166 5.72 -21.20 -3.58
C ALA A 166 4.58 -22.17 -3.87
N LEU A 167 4.11 -22.20 -5.11
CA LEU A 167 2.95 -22.99 -5.56
C LEU A 167 2.97 -24.46 -5.12
N LYS A 168 4.17 -25.06 -4.99
CA LYS A 168 4.33 -26.45 -4.53
C LYS A 168 4.22 -26.63 -3.00
N LYS A 169 4.19 -25.55 -2.22
CA LYS A 169 4.10 -25.56 -0.74
C LYS A 169 2.74 -25.08 -0.22
N GLY A 170 1.81 -24.80 -1.11
CA GLY A 170 0.48 -24.31 -0.73
C GLY A 170 0.45 -22.86 -0.21
N ASN A 171 1.55 -22.12 -0.35
CA ASN A 171 1.63 -20.70 -0.03
C ASN A 171 1.34 -19.92 -1.31
N GLY A 172 0.13 -19.35 -1.44
CA GLY A 172 -0.30 -18.58 -2.61
C GLY A 172 -1.77 -18.22 -2.56
#